data_55ce79bb0cbf3699563e1a2f35e37738
#
_entry.id   55ce79bb0cbf3699563e1a2f35e37738
#
_cell.length_a   1.000
_cell.length_b   1.000
_cell.length_c   1.000
_cell.angle_alpha   90.00
_cell.angle_beta   90.00
_cell.angle_gamma   90.00
#
_symmetry.space_group_name_H-M   'P 1'
#
loop_
_entity.id
_entity.type
_entity.pdbx_description
1 polymer ?
#
loop_
_entity_poly.entity_id
_entity_poly.type
_entity_poly.pdbx_seq_one_letter_code
_entity_poly.pdbx_strand_id
1 'polypeptide(L)'
;MMENNEITDLSSECGSSEPYALQVTDNSMEPEFPKDCVVIVDPAGSCVDGQYIFVEYDGVRWFRKFKTIDGDNYLLALNSAYPEIKLDNSYDVIGIIVQKNVNRKITHYS
;
A
#
# COMPACT_ATOMS: atom_id res chain seq x y z
N MET A 1 3.86 -7.06 25.96
CA MET A 1 3.63 -6.82 25.43
C MET A 1 3.03 -6.41 25.32
N MET A 2 3.44 -6.71 24.94
CA MET A 2 3.26 -6.40 24.53
C MET A 2 2.91 -6.11 24.31
N GLU A 3 3.14 -6.42 24.34
CA GLU A 3 2.96 -6.20 23.85
C GLU A 3 2.55 -6.00 23.54
N ASN A 4 2.91 -6.14 24.09
CA ASN A 4 2.53 -6.04 23.56
C ASN A 4 2.17 -6.13 23.32
N ASN A 5 2.51 -6.21 23.39
CA ASN A 5 2.15 -6.30 22.88
C ASN A 5 1.91 -6.66 22.72
N GLU A 6 2.13 -6.80 22.50
CA GLU A 6 1.98 -7.06 22.05
C GLU A 6 1.56 -7.46 21.75
N ILE A 7 1.83 -7.55 22.25
CA ILE A 7 1.37 -7.88 21.76
C ILE A 7 1.12 -8.27 21.49
N THR A 8 1.35 -8.70 21.60
CA THR A 8 0.95 -8.96 21.03
C THR A 8 0.67 -9.37 20.61
N ASP A 9 1.12 -9.70 20.58
CA ASP A 9 0.66 -10.01 19.99
C ASP A 9 0.39 -10.56 19.60
N LEU A 10 0.74 -10.79 19.84
CA LEU A 10 0.31 -11.18 19.29
C LEU A 10 0.12 -11.66 18.68
N SER A 11 0.51 -12.11 18.78
CA SER A 11 0.22 -12.45 18.04
C SER A 11 0.12 -12.83 17.52
N SER A 12 0.54 -13.18 17.57
CA SER A 12 0.54 -13.46 16.93
C SER A 12 0.50 -13.88 16.43
N GLU A 13 0.90 -13.88 16.58
CA GLU A 13 0.99 -14.36 16.02
C GLU A 13 0.77 -14.66 15.24
N CYS A 14 1.42 -15.19 15.72
CA CYS A 14 1.43 -15.40 14.56
C CYS A 14 1.03 -14.54 13.58
N GLY A 15 1.72 -14.17 12.89
CA GLY A 15 1.47 -13.10 12.09
C GLY A 15 0.11 -13.12 11.43
N SER A 16 -0.70 -12.20 11.85
CA SER A 16 -2.00 -12.04 11.24
C SER A 16 -1.85 -11.46 9.85
N SER A 17 -2.58 -12.04 8.87
CA SER A 17 -2.66 -11.49 7.52
C SER A 17 -3.98 -10.78 7.31
N GLU A 18 -4.56 -10.23 8.36
CA GLU A 18 -5.85 -9.56 8.27
C GLU A 18 -5.72 -8.18 7.65
N PRO A 19 -6.68 -7.80 6.81
CA PRO A 19 -6.70 -6.44 6.26
C PRO A 19 -6.83 -5.38 7.36
N TYR A 20 -6.25 -4.21 7.10
CA TYR A 20 -6.30 -3.10 8.05
C TYR A 20 -6.47 -1.77 7.32
N ALA A 21 -6.91 -0.77 8.07
CA ALA A 21 -7.15 0.57 7.52
C ALA A 21 -5.88 1.41 7.62
N LEU A 22 -5.66 2.23 6.60
CA LEU A 22 -4.54 3.16 6.55
C LEU A 22 -5.05 4.47 5.99
N GLN A 23 -4.67 5.59 6.61
CA GLN A 23 -5.04 6.91 6.12
C GLN A 23 -3.97 7.43 5.15
N VAL A 24 -4.41 7.93 4.01
CA VAL A 24 -3.52 8.53 3.01
C VAL A 24 -3.11 9.93 3.52
N THR A 25 -1.81 10.18 3.61
CA THR A 25 -1.30 11.39 4.26
C THR A 25 -0.75 12.44 3.29
N ASP A 26 -0.66 12.12 2.00
CA ASP A 26 -0.18 13.09 1.00
C ASP A 26 -1.08 13.05 -0.23
N ASN A 27 -0.74 13.86 -1.24
CA ASN A 27 -1.54 13.94 -2.46
C ASN A 27 -0.89 13.24 -3.66
N SER A 28 0.05 12.34 -3.41
CA SER A 28 0.78 11.67 -4.50
C SER A 28 -0.11 10.76 -5.35
N MET A 29 -1.22 10.29 -4.78
CA MET A 29 -2.13 9.36 -5.45
C MET A 29 -3.46 10.01 -5.82
N GLU A 30 -3.53 11.35 -5.81
CA GLU A 30 -4.69 12.06 -6.33
C GLU A 30 -4.71 11.98 -7.85
N PRO A 31 -5.88 11.98 -8.46
CA PRO A 31 -7.21 12.18 -7.87
C PRO A 31 -7.88 10.92 -7.34
N GLU A 32 -7.34 9.74 -7.64
CA GLU A 32 -8.01 8.49 -7.24
C GLU A 32 -8.08 8.33 -5.72
N PHE A 33 -7.00 8.71 -5.02
CA PHE A 33 -6.90 8.60 -3.57
C PHE A 33 -6.60 9.98 -2.98
N PRO A 34 -7.64 10.76 -2.68
CA PRO A 34 -7.41 12.10 -2.12
C PRO A 34 -6.73 12.03 -0.76
N LYS A 35 -5.95 13.06 -0.45
CA LYS A 35 -5.35 13.19 0.87
C LYS A 35 -6.42 13.04 1.94
N ASP A 36 -6.08 12.33 3.00
CA ASP A 36 -6.92 12.05 4.17
C ASP A 36 -7.99 10.98 3.95
N CYS A 37 -8.10 10.41 2.75
CA CYS A 37 -9.00 9.27 2.58
C CYS A 37 -8.44 8.03 3.30
N VAL A 38 -9.31 7.07 3.54
CA VAL A 38 -8.93 5.82 4.20
C VAL A 38 -8.92 4.70 3.17
N VAL A 39 -7.88 3.89 3.18
CA VAL A 39 -7.77 2.72 2.32
C VAL A 39 -7.66 1.47 3.19
N ILE A 40 -8.08 0.34 2.61
CA ILE A 40 -7.92 -0.95 3.27
C ILE A 40 -6.78 -1.69 2.58
N VAL A 41 -5.81 -2.11 3.39
CA VAL A 41 -4.62 -2.82 2.93
C VAL A 41 -4.79 -4.30 3.26
N ASP A 42 -4.62 -5.16 2.26
CA ASP A 42 -4.65 -6.61 2.44
C ASP A 42 -3.21 -7.14 2.35
N PRO A 43 -2.61 -7.53 3.49
CA PRO A 43 -1.23 -8.01 3.47
C PRO A 43 -1.07 -9.40 2.86
N ALA A 44 -2.16 -10.14 2.71
CA ALA A 44 -2.13 -11.48 2.11
C ALA A 44 -2.29 -11.47 0.59
N GLY A 45 -2.57 -10.29 -0.01
CA GLY A 45 -2.82 -10.20 -1.44
C GLY A 45 -1.54 -10.34 -2.26
N SER A 46 -1.69 -10.78 -3.49
CA SER A 46 -0.57 -10.90 -4.43
C SER A 46 -0.38 -9.60 -5.20
N CYS A 47 0.86 -9.17 -5.30
CA CYS A 47 1.21 -7.96 -6.04
C CYS A 47 1.30 -8.28 -7.53
N VAL A 48 0.42 -7.70 -8.34
CA VAL A 48 0.44 -7.86 -9.79
C VAL A 48 0.42 -6.49 -10.46
N ASP A 49 0.82 -6.47 -11.73
CA ASP A 49 0.86 -5.25 -12.53
C ASP A 49 -0.49 -4.51 -12.49
N GLY A 50 -0.43 -3.22 -12.24
CA GLY A 50 -1.61 -2.36 -12.23
C GLY A 50 -2.27 -2.18 -10.88
N GLN A 51 -1.84 -2.92 -9.86
CA GLN A 51 -2.45 -2.79 -8.54
C GLN A 51 -1.87 -1.61 -7.76
N TYR A 52 -2.69 -1.09 -6.85
CA TYR A 52 -2.22 -0.11 -5.88
C TYR A 52 -1.66 -0.87 -4.70
N ILE A 53 -0.47 -0.51 -4.25
CA ILE A 53 0.23 -1.25 -3.20
C ILE A 53 0.81 -0.32 -2.15
N PHE A 54 1.06 -0.91 -0.99
CA PHE A 54 1.84 -0.30 0.07
C PHE A 54 3.13 -1.12 0.18
N VAL A 55 4.27 -0.47 0.01
CA VAL A 55 5.55 -1.15 -0.19
C VAL A 55 6.65 -0.43 0.59
N GLU A 56 7.60 -1.19 1.09
CA GLU A 56 8.82 -0.63 1.67
C GLU A 56 9.96 -0.80 0.70
N TYR A 57 10.59 0.30 0.33
CA TYR A 57 11.70 0.31 -0.61
C TYR A 57 12.72 1.35 -0.16
N ASP A 58 13.98 0.94 -0.09
CA ASP A 58 15.09 1.82 0.28
C ASP A 58 14.87 2.50 1.64
N GLY A 59 14.27 1.76 2.59
CA GLY A 59 14.02 2.23 3.95
C GLY A 59 12.82 3.16 4.09
N VAL A 60 12.07 3.37 3.01
CA VAL A 60 10.91 4.28 2.99
C VAL A 60 9.67 3.50 2.59
N ARG A 61 8.54 3.83 3.19
CA ARG A 61 7.26 3.23 2.84
C ARG A 61 6.54 4.11 1.85
N TRP A 62 6.05 3.47 0.77
CA TRP A 62 5.42 4.15 -0.34
C TRP A 62 4.04 3.59 -0.59
N PHE A 63 3.08 4.45 -0.85
CA PHE A 63 1.78 4.09 -1.38
C PHE A 63 1.79 4.50 -2.85
N ARG A 64 1.83 3.53 -3.76
CA ARG A 64 2.01 3.79 -5.19
C ARG A 64 1.28 2.72 -6.00
N LYS A 65 1.17 2.98 -7.30
CA LYS A 65 0.69 1.98 -8.26
C LYS A 65 1.88 1.15 -8.72
N PHE A 66 1.73 -0.16 -8.68
CA PHE A 66 2.76 -1.08 -9.13
C PHE A 66 2.63 -1.29 -10.63
N LYS A 67 3.71 -1.11 -11.38
CA LYS A 67 3.69 -1.24 -12.82
C LYS A 67 4.89 -2.04 -13.30
N THR A 68 4.66 -2.99 -14.21
CA THR A 68 5.73 -3.75 -14.86
C THR A 68 5.81 -3.33 -16.32
N ILE A 69 7.00 -2.89 -16.74
CA ILE A 69 7.25 -2.42 -18.12
C ILE A 69 8.53 -3.10 -18.58
N ASP A 70 8.43 -3.91 -19.64
CA ASP A 70 9.57 -4.60 -20.25
C ASP A 70 10.42 -5.40 -19.23
N GLY A 71 9.74 -6.05 -18.30
CA GLY A 71 10.40 -6.87 -17.28
C GLY A 71 10.91 -6.11 -16.08
N ASP A 72 10.82 -4.78 -16.07
CA ASP A 72 11.22 -3.96 -14.93
C ASP A 72 9.99 -3.50 -14.15
N ASN A 73 10.16 -3.39 -12.84
CA ASN A 73 9.07 -2.98 -11.94
C ASN A 73 9.25 -1.54 -11.50
N TYR A 74 8.15 -0.82 -11.45
CA TYR A 74 8.13 0.61 -11.11
C TYR A 74 7.04 0.91 -10.09
N LEU A 75 7.25 1.96 -9.32
CA LEU A 75 6.24 2.56 -8.46
C LEU A 75 5.82 3.88 -9.07
N LEU A 76 4.55 4.01 -9.43
CA LEU A 76 4.03 5.20 -10.09
C LEU A 76 3.07 5.94 -9.17
N ALA A 77 3.32 7.23 -9.01
CA ALA A 77 2.34 8.13 -8.39
C ALA A 77 1.30 8.49 -9.45
N LEU A 78 0.05 8.66 -9.03
CA LEU A 78 -1.00 9.10 -9.95
C LEU A 78 -0.93 10.61 -10.19
N ASN A 79 -0.36 11.33 -9.25
CA ASN A 79 -0.13 12.77 -9.36
C ASN A 79 1.19 12.99 -10.11
N SER A 80 1.12 13.65 -11.25
CA SER A 80 2.28 13.84 -12.12
C SER A 80 3.39 14.72 -11.51
N ALA A 81 3.11 15.40 -10.41
CA ALA A 81 4.13 16.16 -9.69
C ALA A 81 5.14 15.27 -8.97
N TYR A 82 4.86 13.97 -8.83
CA TYR A 82 5.73 13.02 -8.16
C TYR A 82 6.41 12.12 -9.19
N PRO A 83 7.73 11.87 -9.08
CA PRO A 83 8.43 11.06 -10.07
C PRO A 83 8.11 9.57 -9.91
N GLU A 84 8.28 8.83 -11.00
CA GLU A 84 8.24 7.38 -10.91
C GLU A 84 9.50 6.85 -10.23
N ILE A 85 9.40 5.69 -9.60
CA ILE A 85 10.52 5.05 -8.92
C ILE A 85 10.74 3.69 -9.55
N LYS A 86 11.93 3.47 -10.11
CA LYS A 86 12.30 2.15 -10.62
C LYS A 86 12.80 1.29 -9.47
N LEU A 87 12.28 0.08 -9.36
CA LEU A 87 12.65 -0.85 -8.30
C LEU A 87 13.91 -1.62 -8.74
N ASP A 88 15.07 -1.02 -8.50
CA ASP A 88 16.36 -1.61 -8.87
C ASP A 88 16.91 -2.57 -7.82
N ASN A 89 16.47 -2.43 -6.57
CA ASN A 89 16.92 -3.25 -5.45
C ASN A 89 15.75 -4.01 -4.88
N SER A 90 16.01 -4.86 -3.90
CA SER A 90 14.95 -5.61 -3.25
C SER A 90 13.98 -4.67 -2.53
N TYR A 91 12.73 -5.09 -2.48
CA TYR A 91 11.64 -4.33 -1.85
C TYR A 91 10.68 -5.31 -1.20
N ASP A 92 9.91 -4.82 -0.23
CA ASP A 92 8.93 -5.63 0.48
C ASP A 92 7.54 -5.06 0.25
N VAL A 93 6.68 -5.82 -0.43
CA VAL A 93 5.28 -5.44 -0.56
C VAL A 93 4.59 -5.72 0.76
N ILE A 94 4.16 -4.66 1.43
CA ILE A 94 3.49 -4.77 2.72
C ILE A 94 2.05 -5.26 2.53
N GLY A 95 1.40 -4.80 1.45
CA GLY A 95 0.07 -5.26 1.11
C GLY A 95 -0.46 -4.56 -0.12
N ILE A 96 -1.61 -5.02 -0.59
CA ILE A 96 -2.30 -4.41 -1.72
C ILE A 96 -3.53 -3.65 -1.22
N ILE A 97 -3.91 -2.63 -1.97
CA ILE A 97 -5.07 -1.82 -1.61
C ILE A 97 -6.30 -2.48 -2.23
N VAL A 98 -7.25 -2.86 -1.39
CA VAL A 98 -8.46 -3.56 -1.84
C VAL A 98 -9.72 -2.70 -1.73
N GLN A 99 -9.63 -1.55 -1.08
CA GLN A 99 -10.80 -0.70 -0.87
C GLN A 99 -10.37 0.71 -0.51
N LYS A 100 -11.17 1.70 -0.91
CA LYS A 100 -10.99 3.06 -0.42
C LYS A 100 -12.33 3.59 0.09
N ASN A 101 -12.26 4.50 1.05
CA ASN A 101 -13.42 5.22 1.58
C ASN A 101 -13.14 6.71 1.47
N VAL A 102 -13.95 7.39 0.66
CA VAL A 102 -13.88 8.85 0.47
C VAL A 102 -15.26 9.38 0.72
N ASN A 103 -15.42 10.23 1.74
CA ASN A 103 -16.71 10.85 2.08
C ASN A 103 -17.82 9.80 2.21
N ARG A 104 -17.53 8.68 2.89
CA ARG A 104 -18.47 7.57 3.11
C ARG A 104 -18.80 6.77 1.86
N LYS A 105 -18.15 7.07 0.74
CA LYS A 105 -18.32 6.30 -0.47
C LYS A 105 -17.18 5.27 -0.55
N ILE A 106 -17.54 4.01 -0.72
CA ILE A 106 -16.60 2.89 -0.72
C ILE A 106 -16.40 2.41 -2.14
N THR A 107 -15.14 2.27 -2.55
CA THR A 107 -14.76 1.69 -3.84
C THR A 107 -13.91 0.46 -3.57
N HIS A 108 -14.19 -0.64 -4.26
CA HIS A 108 -13.45 -1.89 -4.12
C HIS A 108 -12.46 -2.06 -5.27
N TYR A 109 -11.30 -2.61 -4.96
CA TYR A 109 -10.28 -2.96 -5.95
C TYR A 109 -9.99 -4.45 -5.83
N SER A 110 -9.77 -5.09 -6.92
CA SER A 110 -9.49 -6.54 -6.94
C SER A 110 -7.99 -6.84 -6.86
#